data_251b6dc882313b6800290d8c0f908071
#
_entry.id   251b6dc882313b6800290d8c0f908071
#
_cell.length_a   1.000
_cell.length_b   1.000
_cell.length_c   1.000
_cell.angle_alpha   90.00
_cell.angle_beta   90.00
_cell.angle_gamma   90.00
#
_symmetry.space_group_name_H-M   'P 1'
#
loop_
_entity.id
_entity.type
_entity.pdbx_description
1 polymer ?
#
loop_
_entity_poly.entity_id
_entity_poly.type
_entity_poly.pdbx_seq_one_letter_code
_entity_poly.pdbx_strand_id
1 'polypeptide(L)'
;RRELLRCSIVSEPQMRAAQTHSVVATIRRLPATDRDEILRRIGPESLRRAEDALAVSWLPMSLHMLICDHVRDVVGPERNVLFWRDAMQAAFERPFLKSFVSMTVSLFGLTPAGLLRRVDGVYHHVTRELGAMRYEPKTESSGRAVLTGFPAKQFRFICYVEGLQGCLDA
;
A
#
# COMPACT_ATOMS: atom_id res chain seq x y z
N ARG A 1 -19.00 34.32 25.11
CA ARG A 1 -18.55 32.92 24.84
C ARG A 1 -18.26 32.86 23.37
N ARG A 2 -16.98 32.95 22.98
CA ARG A 2 -16.49 32.69 21.62
C ARG A 2 -16.22 31.18 21.54
N GLU A 3 -17.09 30.44 20.91
CA GLU A 3 -16.82 29.12 20.42
C GLU A 3 -15.73 29.26 19.33
N LEU A 4 -14.50 28.92 19.71
CA LEU A 4 -13.44 28.71 18.74
C LEU A 4 -13.84 27.47 17.91
N LEU A 5 -14.36 27.71 16.72
CA LEU A 5 -14.45 26.71 15.68
C LEU A 5 -13.04 26.15 15.47
N ARG A 6 -12.72 25.04 16.12
CA ARG A 6 -11.57 24.20 15.76
C ARG A 6 -11.85 23.65 14.38
N CYS A 7 -11.42 24.37 13.38
CA CYS A 7 -11.26 23.80 12.05
C CYS A 7 -10.21 22.70 12.19
N SER A 8 -10.67 21.46 12.37
CA SER A 8 -9.81 20.29 12.29
C SER A 8 -9.30 20.27 10.85
N ILE A 9 -8.06 20.73 10.64
CA ILE A 9 -7.35 20.49 9.40
C ILE A 9 -7.24 18.97 9.33
N VAL A 10 -8.14 18.34 8.56
CA VAL A 10 -8.01 16.91 8.26
C VAL A 10 -6.74 16.79 7.45
N SER A 11 -5.70 16.25 8.05
CA SER A 11 -4.44 16.02 7.35
C SER A 11 -4.70 15.00 6.24
N GLU A 12 -4.05 15.22 5.08
CA GLU A 12 -4.16 14.28 3.96
C GLU A 12 -3.58 12.93 4.40
N PRO A 13 -4.30 11.81 4.14
CA PRO A 13 -3.76 10.48 4.36
C PRO A 13 -2.42 10.28 3.65
N GLN A 14 -1.54 9.50 4.25
CA GLN A 14 -0.16 9.34 3.77
C GLN A 14 0.24 7.87 3.65
N MET A 15 1.12 7.59 2.70
CA MET A 15 1.77 6.30 2.47
C MET A 15 3.27 6.42 2.68
N ARG A 16 3.90 5.42 3.26
CA ARG A 16 5.36 5.36 3.37
C ARG A 16 6.00 5.31 1.98
N ALA A 17 6.97 6.17 1.69
CA ALA A 17 7.62 6.26 0.38
C ALA A 17 8.21 4.91 -0.09
N ALA A 18 8.72 4.09 0.82
CA ALA A 18 9.19 2.75 0.51
C ALA A 18 8.17 1.89 -0.25
N GLN A 19 6.86 2.02 0.06
CA GLN A 19 5.79 1.31 -0.64
C GLN A 19 5.64 1.82 -2.07
N THR A 20 5.60 3.15 -2.24
CA THR A 20 5.51 3.77 -3.56
C THR A 20 6.74 3.42 -4.42
N HIS A 21 7.94 3.37 -3.83
CA HIS A 21 9.15 2.90 -4.52
C HIS A 21 9.03 1.45 -5.01
N SER A 22 8.43 0.57 -4.22
CA SER A 22 8.22 -0.83 -4.63
C SER A 22 7.27 -0.92 -5.80
N VAL A 23 6.19 -0.12 -5.80
CA VAL A 23 5.26 -0.03 -6.92
C VAL A 23 5.96 0.47 -8.19
N VAL A 24 6.70 1.58 -8.12
CA VAL A 24 7.43 2.13 -9.28
C VAL A 24 8.47 1.13 -9.80
N ALA A 25 9.20 0.45 -8.91
CA ALA A 25 10.16 -0.57 -9.31
C ALA A 25 9.49 -1.77 -10.00
N THR A 26 8.28 -2.16 -9.58
CA THR A 26 7.51 -3.23 -10.21
C THR A 26 6.98 -2.80 -11.58
N ILE A 27 6.50 -1.54 -11.73
CA ILE A 27 6.13 -0.97 -13.03
C ILE A 27 7.29 -1.08 -14.03
N ARG A 28 8.52 -0.78 -13.59
CA ARG A 28 9.72 -0.84 -14.45
C ARG A 28 10.05 -2.26 -14.94
N ARG A 29 9.50 -3.31 -14.32
CA ARG A 29 9.67 -4.73 -14.70
C ARG A 29 8.55 -5.23 -15.64
N LEU A 30 7.48 -4.45 -15.84
CA LEU A 30 6.40 -4.81 -16.75
C LEU A 30 6.90 -4.87 -18.20
N PRO A 31 6.15 -5.56 -19.10
CA PRO A 31 6.38 -5.48 -20.54
C PRO A 31 6.44 -4.03 -21.03
N ALA A 32 7.28 -3.75 -22.00
CA ALA A 32 7.58 -2.39 -22.45
C ALA A 32 6.32 -1.57 -22.76
N THR A 33 5.34 -2.17 -23.46
CA THR A 33 4.09 -1.50 -23.82
C THR A 33 3.31 -1.01 -22.60
N ASP A 34 3.09 -1.88 -21.60
CA ASP A 34 2.35 -1.52 -20.39
C ASP A 34 3.15 -0.52 -19.55
N ARG A 35 4.45 -0.79 -19.36
CA ARG A 35 5.36 0.07 -18.60
C ARG A 35 5.36 1.50 -19.14
N ASP A 36 5.62 1.67 -20.43
CA ASP A 36 5.81 2.98 -21.06
C ASP A 36 4.50 3.77 -21.03
N GLU A 37 3.36 3.11 -21.23
CA GLU A 37 2.05 3.74 -21.11
C GLU A 37 1.73 4.17 -19.67
N ILE A 38 2.01 3.33 -18.66
CA ILE A 38 1.82 3.70 -17.25
C ILE A 38 2.71 4.88 -16.88
N LEU A 39 4.00 4.84 -17.20
CA LEU A 39 4.94 5.91 -16.89
C LEU A 39 4.56 7.23 -17.58
N ARG A 40 4.08 7.17 -18.82
CA ARG A 40 3.57 8.32 -19.55
C ARG A 40 2.35 8.96 -18.85
N ARG A 41 1.40 8.13 -18.35
CA ARG A 41 0.19 8.61 -17.64
C ARG A 41 0.52 9.22 -16.30
N ILE A 42 1.42 8.62 -15.53
CA ILE A 42 1.87 9.17 -14.23
C ILE A 42 2.54 10.53 -14.43
N GLY A 43 3.30 10.69 -15.49
CA GLY A 43 4.04 11.90 -15.81
C GLY A 43 5.34 12.07 -15.01
N PRO A 44 6.29 12.84 -15.59
CA PRO A 44 7.66 12.94 -15.06
C PRO A 44 7.75 13.62 -13.70
N GLU A 45 6.86 14.55 -13.40
CA GLU A 45 6.87 15.27 -12.12
C GLU A 45 6.44 14.37 -10.96
N SER A 46 5.33 13.62 -11.12
CA SER A 46 4.83 12.67 -10.11
C SER A 46 5.82 11.54 -9.89
N LEU A 47 6.45 11.02 -10.94
CA LEU A 47 7.50 10.00 -10.84
C LEU A 47 8.69 10.51 -10.06
N ARG A 48 9.22 11.68 -10.41
CA ARG A 48 10.36 12.29 -9.70
C ARG A 48 10.03 12.51 -8.23
N ARG A 49 8.86 13.08 -7.92
CA ARG A 49 8.41 13.27 -6.54
C ARG A 49 8.34 11.94 -5.75
N ALA A 50 7.92 10.87 -6.41
CA ALA A 50 7.86 9.55 -5.79
C ALA A 50 9.27 8.96 -5.58
N GLU A 51 10.17 9.07 -6.56
CA GLU A 51 11.50 8.46 -6.56
C GLU A 51 12.52 9.21 -5.69
N ASP A 52 12.45 10.55 -5.65
CA ASP A 52 13.38 11.38 -4.87
C ASP A 52 13.08 11.36 -3.36
N ALA A 53 11.92 10.89 -2.96
CA ALA A 53 11.54 10.80 -1.56
C ALA A 53 12.41 9.76 -0.82
N LEU A 54 12.86 10.08 0.39
CA LEU A 54 13.53 9.08 1.23
C LEU A 54 12.57 7.94 1.58
N ALA A 55 13.02 6.70 1.54
CA ALA A 55 12.20 5.51 1.79
C ALA A 55 11.42 5.56 3.12
N VAL A 56 11.99 6.22 4.13
CA VAL A 56 11.38 6.41 5.46
C VAL A 56 10.45 7.62 5.54
N SER A 57 10.35 8.45 4.51
CA SER A 57 9.47 9.62 4.49
C SER A 57 8.02 9.23 4.19
N TRP A 58 7.13 10.20 4.35
CA TRP A 58 5.71 10.07 4.07
C TRP A 58 5.35 10.83 2.81
N LEU A 59 4.67 10.16 1.89
CA LEU A 59 4.12 10.74 0.67
C LEU A 59 2.60 10.88 0.81
N PRO A 60 2.00 11.90 0.18
CA PRO A 60 0.55 12.01 0.09
C PRO A 60 -0.05 10.74 -0.50
N MET A 61 -1.14 10.25 0.10
CA MET A 61 -1.85 9.08 -0.41
C MET A 61 -2.39 9.31 -1.81
N SER A 62 -2.75 10.55 -2.14
CA SER A 62 -3.19 10.94 -3.48
C SER A 62 -2.15 10.62 -4.56
N LEU A 63 -0.86 10.85 -4.28
CA LEU A 63 0.22 10.48 -5.21
C LEU A 63 0.34 8.96 -5.38
N HIS A 64 0.27 8.23 -4.28
CA HIS A 64 0.32 6.76 -4.32
C HIS A 64 -0.87 6.20 -5.11
N MET A 65 -2.07 6.67 -4.82
CA MET A 65 -3.29 6.22 -5.52
C MET A 65 -3.32 6.60 -7.00
N LEU A 66 -2.81 7.78 -7.37
CA LEU A 66 -2.64 8.15 -8.77
C LEU A 66 -1.84 7.10 -9.54
N ILE A 67 -0.73 6.66 -8.96
CA ILE A 67 0.12 5.62 -9.57
C ILE A 67 -0.65 4.30 -9.67
N CYS A 68 -1.33 3.89 -8.59
CA CYS A 68 -2.11 2.66 -8.55
C CYS A 68 -3.26 2.64 -9.57
N ASP A 69 -3.97 3.76 -9.70
CA ASP A 69 -5.06 3.90 -10.67
C ASP A 69 -4.57 3.75 -12.11
N HIS A 70 -3.42 4.36 -12.45
CA HIS A 70 -2.85 4.21 -13.79
C HIS A 70 -2.35 2.79 -14.06
N VAL A 71 -1.79 2.11 -13.05
CA VAL A 71 -1.45 0.69 -13.20
C VAL A 71 -2.70 -0.11 -13.54
N ARG A 72 -3.74 -0.01 -12.71
CA ARG A 72 -4.99 -0.74 -12.91
C ARG A 72 -5.64 -0.47 -14.26
N ASP A 73 -5.67 0.79 -14.66
CA ASP A 73 -6.31 1.21 -15.91
C ASP A 73 -5.58 0.67 -17.17
N VAL A 74 -4.29 0.38 -17.06
CA VAL A 74 -3.50 -0.18 -18.17
C VAL A 74 -3.49 -1.70 -18.13
N VAL A 75 -3.22 -2.31 -16.96
CA VAL A 75 -3.08 -3.77 -16.90
C VAL A 75 -4.42 -4.51 -16.76
N GLY A 76 -5.47 -3.81 -16.33
CA GLY A 76 -6.78 -4.39 -16.05
C GLY A 76 -6.88 -5.05 -14.66
N PRO A 77 -8.12 -5.34 -14.19
CA PRO A 77 -8.35 -5.76 -12.80
C PRO A 77 -7.66 -7.07 -12.43
N GLU A 78 -7.69 -8.08 -13.28
CA GLU A 78 -7.11 -9.40 -12.98
C GLU A 78 -5.58 -9.32 -12.84
N ARG A 79 -4.92 -8.65 -13.79
CA ARG A 79 -3.46 -8.46 -13.76
C ARG A 79 -3.04 -7.49 -12.66
N ASN A 80 -3.92 -6.60 -12.23
CA ASN A 80 -3.65 -5.68 -11.13
C ASN A 80 -3.41 -6.42 -9.81
N VAL A 81 -4.20 -7.44 -9.49
CA VAL A 81 -3.99 -8.27 -8.30
C VAL A 81 -2.61 -8.96 -8.34
N LEU A 82 -2.24 -9.54 -9.49
CA LEU A 82 -0.93 -10.16 -9.67
C LEU A 82 0.22 -9.15 -9.55
N PHE A 83 0.05 -7.96 -10.14
CA PHE A 83 1.01 -6.87 -10.01
C PHE A 83 1.26 -6.50 -8.54
N TRP A 84 0.21 -6.42 -7.74
CA TRP A 84 0.34 -6.08 -6.31
C TRP A 84 1.00 -7.19 -5.50
N ARG A 85 0.73 -8.46 -5.82
CA ARG A 85 1.45 -9.58 -5.24
C ARG A 85 2.94 -9.47 -5.49
N ASP A 86 3.34 -9.23 -6.74
CA ASP A 86 4.75 -9.09 -7.11
C ASP A 86 5.40 -7.86 -6.48
N ALA A 87 4.67 -6.74 -6.39
CA ALA A 87 5.13 -5.52 -5.73
C ALA A 87 5.35 -5.73 -4.21
N MET A 88 4.50 -6.50 -3.56
CA MET A 88 4.64 -6.83 -2.13
C MET A 88 5.81 -7.78 -1.90
N GLN A 89 5.96 -8.83 -2.72
CA GLN A 89 7.11 -9.72 -2.64
C GLN A 89 8.42 -8.96 -2.79
N ALA A 90 8.51 -8.06 -3.78
CA ALA A 90 9.67 -7.19 -3.96
C ALA A 90 9.89 -6.23 -2.78
N ALA A 91 8.83 -5.80 -2.09
CA ALA A 91 8.93 -4.96 -0.90
C ALA A 91 9.51 -5.72 0.30
N PHE A 92 9.17 -6.99 0.47
CA PHE A 92 9.73 -7.85 1.53
C PHE A 92 11.22 -8.10 1.39
N GLU A 93 11.76 -8.05 0.18
CA GLU A 93 13.21 -8.18 -0.06
C GLU A 93 13.99 -6.92 0.33
N ARG A 94 13.32 -5.77 0.50
CA ARG A 94 13.98 -4.51 0.84
C ARG A 94 14.36 -4.45 2.33
N PRO A 95 15.49 -3.83 2.68
CA PRO A 95 16.02 -3.81 4.06
C PRO A 95 15.01 -3.33 5.09
N PHE A 96 14.19 -2.34 4.74
CA PHE A 96 13.20 -1.73 5.63
C PHE A 96 12.12 -2.72 6.10
N LEU A 97 11.50 -3.48 5.17
CA LEU A 97 10.48 -4.47 5.51
C LEU A 97 11.09 -5.81 5.91
N LYS A 98 12.22 -6.19 5.32
CA LYS A 98 12.92 -7.42 5.67
C LYS A 98 13.26 -7.50 7.16
N SER A 99 13.79 -6.41 7.73
CA SER A 99 14.09 -6.34 9.16
C SER A 99 12.84 -6.49 10.02
N PHE A 100 11.73 -5.85 9.63
CA PHE A 100 10.45 -5.95 10.34
C PHE A 100 9.89 -7.37 10.28
N VAL A 101 9.86 -7.99 9.09
CA VAL A 101 9.40 -9.37 8.91
C VAL A 101 10.28 -10.34 9.70
N SER A 102 11.61 -10.22 9.60
CA SER A 102 12.56 -11.07 10.35
C SER A 102 12.35 -10.99 11.86
N MET A 103 12.14 -9.78 12.40
CA MET A 103 11.84 -9.58 13.82
C MET A 103 10.50 -10.22 14.21
N THR A 104 9.47 -10.04 13.38
CA THR A 104 8.14 -10.63 13.62
C THR A 104 8.20 -12.15 13.60
N VAL A 105 8.91 -12.72 12.65
CA VAL A 105 9.15 -14.16 12.52
C VAL A 105 9.90 -14.72 13.72
N SER A 106 10.97 -14.03 14.15
CA SER A 106 11.77 -14.47 15.31
C SER A 106 10.99 -14.47 16.63
N LEU A 107 10.07 -13.51 16.80
CA LEU A 107 9.32 -13.35 18.04
C LEU A 107 8.04 -14.21 18.09
N PHE A 108 7.42 -14.50 16.96
CA PHE A 108 6.06 -15.07 16.90
C PHE A 108 5.94 -16.32 16.01
N GLY A 109 7.02 -16.75 15.37
CA GLY A 109 7.03 -17.90 14.47
C GLY A 109 6.49 -17.61 13.06
N LEU A 110 6.78 -18.53 12.12
CA LEU A 110 6.47 -18.44 10.68
C LEU A 110 5.08 -19.02 10.35
N THR A 111 4.02 -18.67 11.07
CA THR A 111 2.70 -19.06 10.60
C THR A 111 2.02 -17.89 9.89
N PRO A 112 1.38 -18.11 8.72
CA PRO A 112 0.59 -17.07 8.04
C PRO A 112 -0.43 -16.40 8.98
N ALA A 113 -1.09 -17.19 9.84
CA ALA A 113 -2.01 -16.69 10.84
C ALA A 113 -1.33 -15.78 11.89
N GLY A 114 -0.10 -16.10 12.30
CA GLY A 114 0.70 -15.26 13.22
C GLY A 114 1.05 -13.91 12.60
N LEU A 115 1.41 -13.90 11.31
CA LEU A 115 1.70 -12.68 10.56
C LEU A 115 0.43 -11.84 10.36
N LEU A 116 -0.68 -12.45 9.96
CA LEU A 116 -1.95 -11.77 9.74
C LEU A 116 -2.53 -11.15 11.02
N ARG A 117 -2.32 -11.76 12.18
CA ARG A 117 -2.72 -11.16 13.47
C ARG A 117 -1.99 -9.85 13.79
N ARG A 118 -0.90 -9.56 13.10
CA ARG A 118 -0.10 -8.33 13.25
C ARG A 118 -0.32 -7.33 12.11
N VAL A 119 -1.28 -7.61 11.21
CA VAL A 119 -1.54 -6.76 10.05
C VAL A 119 -1.83 -5.31 10.42
N ASP A 120 -2.47 -5.09 11.58
CA ASP A 120 -2.72 -3.74 12.10
C ASP A 120 -1.43 -2.95 12.33
N GLY A 121 -0.45 -3.56 13.03
CA GLY A 121 0.85 -2.92 13.24
C GLY A 121 1.59 -2.64 11.93
N VAL A 122 1.58 -3.60 10.97
CA VAL A 122 2.17 -3.40 9.64
C VAL A 122 1.47 -2.27 8.91
N TYR A 123 0.14 -2.25 8.94
CA TYR A 123 -0.68 -1.24 8.28
C TYR A 123 -0.34 0.17 8.77
N HIS A 124 -0.31 0.38 10.08
CA HIS A 124 0.06 1.67 10.68
C HIS A 124 1.53 2.05 10.48
N HIS A 125 2.40 1.06 10.24
CA HIS A 125 3.80 1.32 9.92
C HIS A 125 3.99 1.90 8.52
N VAL A 126 3.09 1.56 7.59
CA VAL A 126 3.16 1.98 6.17
C VAL A 126 2.14 3.05 5.80
N THR A 127 1.09 3.29 6.61
CA THR A 127 0.04 4.28 6.36
C THR A 127 -0.16 5.22 7.54
N ARG A 128 -0.62 6.44 7.27
CA ARG A 128 -1.10 7.41 8.26
C ARG A 128 -2.44 7.97 7.82
N GLU A 129 -3.35 8.19 8.78
CA GLU A 129 -4.67 8.81 8.54
C GLU A 129 -5.52 8.07 7.49
N LEU A 130 -5.22 6.79 7.27
CA LEU A 130 -5.89 5.97 6.25
C LEU A 130 -6.89 4.96 6.86
N GLY A 131 -7.26 5.15 8.10
CA GLY A 131 -8.09 4.21 8.86
C GLY A 131 -7.27 3.14 9.56
N ALA A 132 -7.89 2.02 9.92
CA ALA A 132 -7.26 0.91 10.60
C ALA A 132 -7.61 -0.42 9.92
N MET A 133 -6.66 -1.35 9.94
CA MET A 133 -6.84 -2.70 9.43
C MET A 133 -6.68 -3.70 10.57
N ARG A 134 -7.59 -4.67 10.65
CA ARG A 134 -7.50 -5.76 11.62
C ARG A 134 -7.77 -7.10 10.94
N TYR A 135 -7.19 -8.15 11.47
CA TYR A 135 -7.48 -9.51 11.06
C TYR A 135 -8.45 -10.16 12.05
N GLU A 136 -9.52 -10.74 11.53
CA GLU A 136 -10.51 -11.52 12.28
C GLU A 136 -10.41 -12.97 11.87
N PRO A 137 -9.84 -13.87 12.70
CA PRO A 137 -9.80 -15.29 12.40
C PRO A 137 -11.22 -15.87 12.40
N LYS A 138 -11.53 -16.73 11.42
CA LYS A 138 -12.79 -17.49 11.36
C LYS A 138 -12.59 -18.94 11.72
N THR A 139 -11.46 -19.52 11.30
CA THR A 139 -11.03 -20.89 11.61
C THR A 139 -9.52 -20.88 11.85
N GLU A 140 -8.91 -22.03 12.11
CA GLU A 140 -7.44 -22.14 12.23
C GLU A 140 -6.71 -21.74 10.95
N SER A 141 -7.31 -21.98 9.78
CA SER A 141 -6.70 -21.76 8.46
C SER A 141 -7.35 -20.63 7.64
N SER A 142 -8.36 -19.94 8.18
CA SER A 142 -9.08 -18.89 7.47
C SER A 142 -9.44 -17.71 8.35
N GLY A 143 -9.59 -16.53 7.74
CA GLY A 143 -10.02 -15.31 8.40
C GLY A 143 -10.36 -14.22 7.40
N ARG A 144 -10.60 -13.02 7.88
CA ARG A 144 -10.82 -11.85 7.05
C ARG A 144 -10.00 -10.66 7.55
N ALA A 145 -9.48 -9.88 6.61
CA ALA A 145 -8.98 -8.55 6.90
C ALA A 145 -10.16 -7.55 6.86
N VAL A 146 -10.27 -6.72 7.89
CA VAL A 146 -11.31 -5.71 8.00
C VAL A 146 -10.65 -4.34 8.03
N LEU A 147 -10.97 -3.53 7.02
CA LEU A 147 -10.52 -2.14 6.91
C LEU A 147 -11.64 -1.21 7.37
N THR A 148 -11.34 -0.32 8.30
CA THR A 148 -12.29 0.68 8.84
C THR A 148 -11.73 2.09 8.69
N GLY A 149 -12.62 3.08 8.53
CA GLY A 149 -12.21 4.50 8.45
C GLY A 149 -11.48 4.88 7.16
N PHE A 150 -11.49 4.04 6.12
CA PHE A 150 -10.90 4.37 4.83
C PHE A 150 -11.67 5.53 4.15
N PRO A 151 -10.98 6.57 3.63
CA PRO A 151 -11.62 7.72 3.01
C PRO A 151 -12.11 7.41 1.57
N ALA A 152 -13.04 6.48 1.42
CA ALA A 152 -13.53 5.97 0.13
C ALA A 152 -14.11 7.05 -0.81
N LYS A 153 -14.47 8.23 -0.28
CA LYS A 153 -14.93 9.35 -1.11
C LYS A 153 -13.79 10.08 -1.83
N GLN A 154 -12.54 9.92 -1.36
CA GLN A 154 -11.37 10.63 -1.89
C GLN A 154 -10.56 9.77 -2.88
N PHE A 155 -10.69 8.45 -2.81
CA PHE A 155 -9.88 7.52 -3.58
C PHE A 155 -10.72 6.43 -4.23
N ARG A 156 -10.24 5.86 -5.33
CA ARG A 156 -10.87 4.70 -5.99
C ARG A 156 -10.72 3.46 -5.10
N PHE A 157 -11.73 3.23 -4.26
CA PHE A 157 -11.71 2.14 -3.28
C PHE A 157 -11.41 0.77 -3.90
N ILE A 158 -11.92 0.50 -5.11
CA ILE A 158 -11.70 -0.79 -5.79
C ILE A 158 -10.22 -1.04 -6.08
N CYS A 159 -9.44 -0.05 -6.50
CA CYS A 159 -8.00 -0.20 -6.74
C CYS A 159 -7.26 -0.55 -5.44
N TYR A 160 -7.67 0.06 -4.33
CA TYR A 160 -7.10 -0.22 -3.02
C TYR A 160 -7.42 -1.63 -2.52
N VAL A 161 -8.66 -2.10 -2.73
CA VAL A 161 -9.08 -3.47 -2.35
C VAL A 161 -8.34 -4.52 -3.17
N GLU A 162 -8.24 -4.34 -4.49
CA GLU A 162 -7.45 -5.23 -5.35
C GLU A 162 -5.98 -5.25 -4.95
N GLY A 163 -5.42 -4.07 -4.60
CA GLY A 163 -4.08 -3.96 -4.06
C GLY A 163 -3.87 -4.74 -2.76
N LEU A 164 -4.79 -4.60 -1.81
CA LEU A 164 -4.75 -5.35 -0.56
C LEU A 164 -4.89 -6.85 -0.78
N GLN A 165 -5.76 -7.29 -1.70
CA GLN A 165 -5.89 -8.70 -2.06
C GLN A 165 -4.56 -9.23 -2.57
N GLY A 166 -3.93 -8.58 -3.55
CA GLY A 166 -2.62 -9.00 -4.05
C GLY A 166 -1.54 -9.03 -2.95
N CYS A 167 -1.56 -8.05 -2.03
CA CYS A 167 -0.63 -8.03 -0.89
C CYS A 167 -0.85 -9.19 0.09
N LEU A 168 -2.09 -9.67 0.26
CA LEU A 168 -2.39 -10.80 1.15
C LEU A 168 -2.11 -12.14 0.48
N ASP A 169 -2.06 -12.19 -0.86
CA ASP A 169 -1.74 -13.38 -1.65
C ASP A 169 -0.23 -13.56 -1.89
N ALA A 170 0.60 -12.58 -1.44
CA ALA A 170 2.06 -12.61 -1.59
C ALA A 170 2.74 -13.50 -0.55
#